data_3d5ba836daac2853fa26fa30e92b23a0
#
_entry.id   3d5ba836daac2853fa26fa30e92b23a0
#
_cell.length_a   1.000
_cell.length_b   1.000
_cell.length_c   1.000
_cell.angle_alpha   90.00
_cell.angle_beta   90.00
_cell.angle_gamma   90.00
#
_symmetry.space_group_name_H-M   'P 1'
#
loop_
_entity.id
_entity.type
_entity.pdbx_description
1 polymer ?
#
loop_
_entity_poly.entity_id
_entity_poly.type
_entity_poly.pdbx_seq_one_letter_code
_entity_poly.pdbx_strand_id
1 'polypeptide(L)'
;MKILITVDMRNCLDATAKMALEGQLPEFAAKTLAVSLRDKAESNARKIIGNGGFGQELAAGVRVRTNGSEVIVDHITNDTNHLAEHVHDGGPIRHPQGKYLAIPIDRSVKGEMAREHRWQTPDGKPLFLRKKGDGLHGRAYLAEPRGKRGKPKALYVLVKETKPQRPRPWWPSDQEFIELTERELAWWLKKTLPERI
;
A
#
# COMPACT_ATOMS: atom_id res chain seq x y z
N MET A 1 -4.57 -5.85 3.59
CA MET A 1 -5.49 -5.07 4.46
C MET A 1 -6.89 -5.17 3.91
N LYS A 2 -7.88 -5.47 4.73
CA LYS A 2 -9.27 -5.60 4.32
C LYS A 2 -10.16 -5.16 5.48
N ILE A 3 -11.17 -4.34 5.20
CA ILE A 3 -12.20 -3.95 6.16
C ILE A 3 -13.56 -4.28 5.55
N LEU A 4 -14.41 -4.92 6.34
CA LEU A 4 -15.81 -5.15 6.04
C LEU A 4 -16.64 -4.22 6.92
N ILE A 5 -17.41 -3.35 6.29
CA ILE A 5 -18.35 -2.46 6.98
C ILE A 5 -19.76 -2.90 6.63
N THR A 6 -20.52 -3.26 7.65
CA THR A 6 -21.95 -3.57 7.52
C THR A 6 -22.73 -2.47 8.21
N VAL A 7 -23.62 -1.81 7.48
CA VAL A 7 -24.50 -0.79 8.03
C VAL A 7 -25.72 -1.48 8.64
N ASP A 8 -25.75 -1.57 9.98
CA ASP A 8 -26.87 -2.14 10.73
C ASP A 8 -27.67 -1.03 11.42
N MET A 9 -28.88 -0.81 10.95
CA MET A 9 -29.78 0.25 11.47
C MET A 9 -30.83 -0.26 12.46
N ARG A 10 -30.73 -1.54 12.90
CA ARG A 10 -31.77 -2.16 13.73
C ARG A 10 -32.07 -1.47 15.06
N ASN A 11 -31.12 -0.69 15.57
CA ASN A 11 -31.24 -0.08 16.90
C ASN A 11 -31.46 1.45 16.89
N CYS A 12 -31.49 2.10 15.71
CA CYS A 12 -31.44 3.56 15.62
C CYS A 12 -32.73 4.23 15.12
N LEU A 13 -33.73 3.48 14.65
CA LEU A 13 -34.88 4.06 13.96
C LEU A 13 -36.18 3.35 14.42
N ASP A 14 -37.29 4.12 14.41
CA ASP A 14 -38.60 3.50 14.59
C ASP A 14 -38.93 2.55 13.41
N ALA A 15 -39.91 1.67 13.59
CA ALA A 15 -40.24 0.61 12.63
C ALA A 15 -40.63 1.14 11.24
N THR A 16 -41.25 2.31 11.16
CA THR A 16 -41.72 2.92 9.91
C THR A 16 -40.60 3.57 9.12
N ALA A 17 -39.69 4.27 9.79
CA ALA A 17 -38.48 4.80 9.18
C ALA A 17 -37.56 3.68 8.71
N LYS A 18 -37.52 2.58 9.46
CA LYS A 18 -36.74 1.39 9.14
C LYS A 18 -37.18 0.72 7.84
N MET A 19 -38.49 0.47 7.68
CA MET A 19 -39.05 -0.12 6.44
C MET A 19 -38.85 0.77 5.22
N ALA A 20 -38.94 2.10 5.37
CA ALA A 20 -38.73 3.05 4.27
C ALA A 20 -37.26 3.11 3.83
N LEU A 21 -36.32 2.87 4.73
CA LEU A 21 -34.89 3.00 4.48
C LEU A 21 -34.20 1.68 4.11
N GLU A 22 -34.74 0.53 4.54
CA GLU A 22 -34.15 -0.78 4.23
C GLU A 22 -33.97 -1.00 2.71
N GLY A 23 -34.93 -0.57 1.90
CA GLY A 23 -34.83 -0.63 0.44
C GLY A 23 -33.82 0.35 -0.19
N GLN A 24 -33.41 1.40 0.55
CA GLN A 24 -32.50 2.44 0.04
C GLN A 24 -31.07 2.27 0.55
N LEU A 25 -30.86 1.45 1.59
CA LEU A 25 -29.51 1.19 2.13
C LEU A 25 -28.51 0.65 1.11
N PRO A 26 -28.88 -0.28 0.22
CA PRO A 26 -27.96 -0.74 -0.84
C PRO A 26 -27.50 0.39 -1.77
N GLU A 27 -28.40 1.33 -2.09
CA GLU A 27 -28.05 2.49 -2.92
C GLU A 27 -27.11 3.46 -2.18
N PHE A 28 -27.38 3.73 -0.90
CA PHE A 28 -26.46 4.50 -0.06
C PHE A 28 -25.08 3.84 0.04
N ALA A 29 -25.02 2.54 0.32
CA ALA A 29 -23.77 1.80 0.42
C ALA A 29 -22.98 1.88 -0.90
N ALA A 30 -23.64 1.64 -2.03
CA ALA A 30 -22.98 1.60 -3.33
C ALA A 30 -22.55 2.99 -3.85
N LYS A 31 -23.40 4.00 -3.70
CA LYS A 31 -23.18 5.32 -4.34
C LYS A 31 -22.49 6.35 -3.46
N THR A 32 -22.66 6.27 -2.16
CA THR A 32 -22.14 7.29 -1.24
C THR A 32 -21.02 6.73 -0.38
N LEU A 33 -21.33 5.72 0.45
CA LEU A 33 -20.38 5.20 1.42
C LEU A 33 -19.14 4.60 0.75
N ALA A 34 -19.32 3.79 -0.28
CA ALA A 34 -18.21 3.17 -1.00
C ALA A 34 -17.23 4.19 -1.59
N VAL A 35 -17.75 5.28 -2.16
CA VAL A 35 -16.92 6.37 -2.73
C VAL A 35 -16.16 7.06 -1.60
N SER A 36 -16.84 7.48 -0.53
CA SER A 36 -16.20 8.19 0.59
C SER A 36 -15.13 7.36 1.28
N LEU A 37 -15.35 6.06 1.48
CA LEU A 37 -14.37 5.16 2.08
C LEU A 37 -13.14 4.96 1.19
N ARG A 38 -13.35 4.80 -0.12
CA ARG A 38 -12.25 4.73 -1.08
C ARG A 38 -11.44 6.01 -1.08
N ASP A 39 -12.09 7.15 -1.21
CA ASP A 39 -11.43 8.46 -1.28
C ASP A 39 -10.63 8.75 0.01
N LYS A 40 -11.12 8.32 1.17
CA LYS A 40 -10.37 8.40 2.43
C LYS A 40 -9.07 7.60 2.38
N ALA A 41 -9.13 6.33 1.96
CA ALA A 41 -7.95 5.48 1.88
C ALA A 41 -6.94 5.99 0.84
N GLU A 42 -7.40 6.39 -0.34
CA GLU A 42 -6.55 6.96 -1.38
C GLU A 42 -5.90 8.29 -0.93
N SER A 43 -6.68 9.16 -0.28
CA SER A 43 -6.18 10.43 0.25
C SER A 43 -5.10 10.23 1.30
N ASN A 44 -5.30 9.27 2.23
CA ASN A 44 -4.31 8.92 3.23
C ASN A 44 -3.02 8.40 2.59
N ALA A 45 -3.11 7.52 1.59
CA ALA A 45 -1.94 7.02 0.86
C ALA A 45 -1.12 8.17 0.26
N ARG A 46 -1.77 9.10 -0.45
CA ARG A 46 -1.11 10.26 -1.05
C ARG A 46 -0.55 11.24 0.00
N LYS A 47 -1.28 11.49 1.09
CA LYS A 47 -0.89 12.43 2.14
C LYS A 47 0.28 11.93 2.98
N ILE A 48 0.27 10.64 3.37
CA ILE A 48 1.23 10.07 4.33
C ILE A 48 2.49 9.55 3.62
N ILE A 49 2.31 8.95 2.44
CA ILE A 49 3.43 8.40 1.66
C ILE A 49 3.99 9.43 0.69
N GLY A 50 3.13 10.31 0.17
CA GLY A 50 3.46 11.37 -0.78
C GLY A 50 2.82 11.17 -2.14
N ASN A 51 2.83 12.23 -2.94
CA ASN A 51 2.26 12.24 -4.29
C ASN A 51 3.21 11.64 -5.35
N GLY A 52 4.33 11.04 -4.96
CA GLY A 52 5.25 10.33 -5.85
C GLY A 52 4.69 8.97 -6.30
N GLY A 53 5.40 8.30 -7.23
CA GLY A 53 4.95 7.06 -7.87
C GLY A 53 4.40 6.02 -6.89
N PHE A 54 5.14 5.72 -5.81
CA PHE A 54 4.70 4.70 -4.85
C PHE A 54 3.41 5.08 -4.09
N GLY A 55 3.22 6.34 -3.69
CA GLY A 55 1.98 6.79 -3.06
C GLY A 55 0.78 6.74 -4.01
N GLN A 56 1.00 7.02 -5.30
CA GLN A 56 -0.01 6.85 -6.35
C GLN A 56 -0.37 5.39 -6.58
N GLU A 57 0.62 4.50 -6.58
CA GLU A 57 0.43 3.05 -6.72
C GLU A 57 -0.34 2.45 -5.54
N LEU A 58 -0.06 2.91 -4.31
CA LEU A 58 -0.84 2.53 -3.14
C LEU A 58 -2.29 2.99 -3.27
N ALA A 59 -2.51 4.25 -3.66
CA ALA A 59 -3.85 4.77 -3.87
C ALA A 59 -4.60 3.99 -4.96
N ALA A 60 -3.96 3.68 -6.08
CA ALA A 60 -4.55 2.91 -7.18
C ALA A 60 -4.85 1.44 -6.79
N GLY A 61 -4.19 0.91 -5.77
CA GLY A 61 -4.46 -0.43 -5.22
C GLY A 61 -5.70 -0.51 -4.34
N VAL A 62 -6.28 0.61 -3.93
CA VAL A 62 -7.49 0.63 -3.11
C VAL A 62 -8.69 0.18 -3.94
N ARG A 63 -9.40 -0.82 -3.46
CA ARG A 63 -10.63 -1.35 -4.08
C ARG A 63 -11.79 -1.30 -3.12
N VAL A 64 -12.97 -1.05 -3.68
CA VAL A 64 -14.22 -1.11 -2.96
C VAL A 64 -15.20 -2.00 -3.70
N ARG A 65 -15.85 -2.88 -2.97
CA ARG A 65 -16.90 -3.75 -3.47
C ARG A 65 -18.12 -3.60 -2.58
N THR A 66 -19.30 -3.66 -3.18
CA THR A 66 -20.56 -3.57 -2.47
C THR A 66 -21.40 -4.82 -2.71
N ASN A 67 -22.09 -5.28 -1.69
CA ASN A 67 -23.06 -6.37 -1.76
C ASN A 67 -24.26 -6.03 -0.88
N GLY A 68 -25.32 -5.54 -1.48
CA GLY A 68 -26.43 -4.96 -0.72
C GLY A 68 -25.96 -3.77 0.12
N SER A 69 -26.21 -3.81 1.44
CA SER A 69 -25.77 -2.80 2.41
C SER A 69 -24.33 -3.02 2.91
N GLU A 70 -23.65 -4.06 2.45
CA GLU A 70 -22.26 -4.31 2.83
C GLU A 70 -21.30 -3.56 1.92
N VAL A 71 -20.28 -2.95 2.50
CA VAL A 71 -19.16 -2.31 1.80
C VAL A 71 -17.85 -2.94 2.25
N ILE A 72 -17.11 -3.48 1.30
CA ILE A 72 -15.80 -4.08 1.53
C ILE A 72 -14.75 -3.15 0.94
N VAL A 73 -13.86 -2.64 1.78
CA VAL A 73 -12.69 -1.88 1.35
C VAL A 73 -11.46 -2.76 1.52
N ASP A 74 -10.74 -2.99 0.44
CA ASP A 74 -9.50 -3.76 0.47
C ASP A 74 -8.39 -3.08 -0.35
N HIS A 75 -7.17 -3.54 -0.14
CA HIS A 75 -6.01 -3.10 -0.91
C HIS A 75 -5.44 -4.28 -1.68
N ILE A 76 -5.30 -4.12 -2.99
CA ILE A 76 -4.68 -5.12 -3.83
C ILE A 76 -3.18 -4.88 -3.90
N THR A 77 -2.47 -5.90 -3.48
CA THR A 77 -1.03 -5.96 -3.59
C THR A 77 -0.64 -6.51 -4.95
N ASN A 78 0.25 -5.82 -5.64
CA ASN A 78 0.86 -6.21 -6.90
C ASN A 78 2.38 -6.04 -6.83
N ASP A 79 3.09 -6.23 -7.92
CA ASP A 79 4.55 -6.12 -7.96
C ASP A 79 5.07 -4.72 -7.63
N THR A 80 4.30 -3.68 -7.87
CA THR A 80 4.68 -2.29 -7.62
C THR A 80 4.40 -1.83 -6.19
N ASN A 81 3.35 -2.37 -5.55
CA ASN A 81 2.94 -1.98 -4.21
C ASN A 81 3.07 -3.10 -3.15
N HIS A 82 3.83 -4.16 -3.44
CA HIS A 82 4.03 -5.30 -2.53
C HIS A 82 4.62 -4.95 -1.15
N LEU A 83 5.14 -3.73 -1.00
CA LEU A 83 5.64 -3.21 0.27
C LEU A 83 4.58 -2.43 1.07
N ALA A 84 3.32 -2.42 0.63
CA ALA A 84 2.24 -1.63 1.24
C ALA A 84 2.09 -1.86 2.76
N GLU A 85 2.02 -3.13 3.17
CA GLU A 85 1.93 -3.51 4.59
C GLU A 85 3.20 -3.15 5.35
N HIS A 86 4.37 -3.44 4.74
CA HIS A 86 5.65 -3.11 5.36
C HIS A 86 5.81 -1.61 5.59
N VAL A 87 5.38 -0.77 4.67
CA VAL A 87 5.43 0.69 4.84
C VAL A 87 4.45 1.16 5.91
N HIS A 88 3.29 0.52 6.01
CA HIS A 88 2.31 0.80 7.05
C HIS A 88 2.83 0.47 8.45
N ASP A 89 3.35 -0.75 8.62
CA ASP A 89 3.76 -1.30 9.92
C ASP A 89 5.21 -0.93 10.29
N GLY A 90 6.00 -0.58 9.29
CA GLY A 90 7.43 -0.28 9.48
C GLY A 90 8.28 -1.53 9.67
N GLY A 91 9.46 -1.33 10.29
CA GLY A 91 10.39 -2.41 10.59
C GLY A 91 11.44 -2.65 9.48
N PRO A 92 12.27 -3.69 9.60
CA PRO A 92 13.28 -4.04 8.62
C PRO A 92 12.70 -4.89 7.48
N ILE A 93 13.09 -4.61 6.25
CA ILE A 93 12.77 -5.49 5.11
C ILE A 93 13.77 -6.64 5.11
N ARG A 94 13.28 -7.87 4.99
CA ARG A 94 14.06 -9.11 4.90
C ARG A 94 13.69 -9.87 3.63
N HIS A 95 14.65 -10.60 3.08
CA HIS A 95 14.35 -11.51 1.99
C HIS A 95 13.51 -12.68 2.51
N PRO A 96 12.36 -13.04 1.90
CA PRO A 96 11.45 -14.06 2.42
C PRO A 96 12.08 -15.44 2.60
N GLN A 97 13.10 -15.78 1.83
CA GLN A 97 13.83 -17.04 1.93
C GLN A 97 15.16 -16.93 2.73
N GLY A 98 15.33 -15.90 3.55
CA GLY A 98 16.54 -15.70 4.35
C GLY A 98 17.82 -15.41 3.56
N LYS A 99 17.71 -15.13 2.25
CA LYS A 99 18.82 -14.75 1.37
C LYS A 99 19.18 -13.27 1.56
N TYR A 100 20.00 -12.74 0.66
CA TYR A 100 20.38 -11.34 0.69
C TYR A 100 19.43 -10.49 -0.16
N LEU A 101 19.17 -9.28 0.31
CA LEU A 101 18.57 -8.20 -0.47
C LEU A 101 19.67 -7.50 -1.26
N ALA A 102 19.48 -7.29 -2.55
CA ALA A 102 20.34 -6.49 -3.39
C ALA A 102 19.82 -5.05 -3.44
N ILE A 103 20.46 -4.15 -2.67
CA ILE A 103 20.07 -2.75 -2.61
C ILE A 103 20.89 -1.93 -3.62
N PRO A 104 20.26 -1.24 -4.57
CA PRO A 104 20.96 -0.42 -5.54
C PRO A 104 21.68 0.74 -4.85
N ILE A 105 22.98 0.90 -5.12
CA ILE A 105 23.83 1.98 -4.59
C ILE A 105 24.31 2.93 -5.68
N ASP A 106 24.33 2.47 -6.92
CA ASP A 106 24.68 3.31 -8.08
C ASP A 106 23.42 3.89 -8.73
N ARG A 107 23.53 5.13 -9.21
CA ARG A 107 22.40 5.82 -9.85
C ARG A 107 21.90 5.14 -11.13
N SER A 108 22.80 4.46 -11.85
CA SER A 108 22.48 3.78 -13.12
C SER A 108 21.53 2.58 -12.95
N VAL A 109 21.38 2.07 -11.73
CA VAL A 109 20.50 0.93 -11.40
C VAL A 109 19.48 1.28 -10.33
N LYS A 110 19.28 2.56 -10.06
CA LYS A 110 18.31 3.02 -9.07
C LYS A 110 16.89 2.83 -9.60
N GLY A 111 16.06 2.11 -8.84
CA GLY A 111 14.70 1.77 -9.22
C GLY A 111 14.58 0.39 -9.88
N GLU A 112 15.70 -0.28 -10.14
CA GLU A 112 15.74 -1.58 -10.80
C GLU A 112 16.17 -2.67 -9.82
N MET A 113 15.53 -3.83 -9.90
CA MET A 113 15.91 -4.99 -9.09
C MET A 113 16.93 -5.84 -9.83
N ALA A 114 18.00 -6.24 -9.14
CA ALA A 114 19.06 -7.07 -9.73
C ALA A 114 18.55 -8.38 -10.37
N ARG A 115 17.43 -8.95 -9.84
CA ARG A 115 16.81 -10.17 -10.38
C ARG A 115 16.11 -9.97 -11.73
N GLU A 116 15.59 -8.76 -12.01
CA GLU A 116 14.85 -8.46 -13.25
C GLU A 116 15.78 -8.52 -14.45
N HIS A 117 17.06 -8.20 -14.23
CA HIS A 117 18.09 -8.26 -15.24
C HIS A 117 18.89 -9.58 -15.23
N ARG A 118 18.37 -10.66 -14.62
CA ARG A 118 19.05 -11.97 -14.54
C ARG A 118 20.53 -11.86 -14.10
N TRP A 119 20.79 -11.02 -13.09
CA TRP A 119 22.14 -10.72 -12.62
C TRP A 119 23.03 -10.03 -13.68
N GLN A 120 22.44 -9.24 -14.52
CA GLN A 120 23.08 -8.37 -15.49
C GLN A 120 22.76 -6.91 -15.20
N THR A 121 23.54 -6.01 -15.79
CA THR A 121 23.19 -4.58 -15.85
C THR A 121 22.06 -4.38 -16.86
N PRO A 122 21.37 -3.21 -16.88
CA PRO A 122 20.44 -2.86 -17.94
C PRO A 122 21.03 -3.00 -19.35
N ASP A 123 22.33 -2.75 -19.49
CA ASP A 123 23.09 -2.90 -20.76
C ASP A 123 23.52 -4.35 -21.04
N GLY A 124 23.03 -5.34 -20.29
CA GLY A 124 23.30 -6.76 -20.50
C GLY A 124 24.67 -7.24 -20.02
N LYS A 125 25.45 -6.45 -19.30
CA LYS A 125 26.75 -6.88 -18.77
C LYS A 125 26.56 -7.74 -17.52
N PRO A 126 27.30 -8.86 -17.39
CA PRO A 126 27.16 -9.75 -16.24
C PRO A 126 27.60 -9.07 -14.95
N LEU A 127 26.81 -9.25 -13.90
CA LEU A 127 27.16 -8.88 -12.53
C LEU A 127 27.88 -10.05 -11.86
N PHE A 128 28.89 -9.74 -11.07
CA PHE A 128 29.57 -10.74 -10.27
C PHE A 128 29.58 -10.39 -8.79
N LEU A 129 29.54 -11.44 -7.96
CA LEU A 129 29.55 -11.31 -6.52
C LEU A 129 30.96 -11.03 -5.99
N ARG A 130 31.09 -9.96 -5.22
CA ARG A 130 32.26 -9.72 -4.35
C ARG A 130 31.90 -10.06 -2.92
N LYS A 131 32.72 -10.89 -2.29
CA LYS A 131 32.51 -11.35 -0.91
C LYS A 131 32.80 -10.24 0.10
N LYS A 132 32.34 -10.44 1.31
CA LYS A 132 32.64 -9.62 2.48
C LYS A 132 34.16 -9.55 2.67
N GLY A 133 34.70 -8.33 2.72
CA GLY A 133 36.16 -8.11 2.86
C GLY A 133 36.80 -7.43 1.63
N ASP A 134 36.21 -7.56 0.45
CA ASP A 134 36.78 -7.04 -0.81
C ASP A 134 36.48 -5.53 -1.06
N GLY A 135 36.18 -4.76 -0.02
CA GLY A 135 36.31 -3.29 -0.15
C GLY A 135 35.07 -2.43 -0.06
N LEU A 136 33.86 -2.93 0.18
CA LEU A 136 32.70 -2.07 0.39
C LEU A 136 32.28 -2.08 1.87
N HIS A 137 33.05 -1.41 2.73
CA HIS A 137 32.80 -1.37 4.18
C HIS A 137 32.52 -2.76 4.80
N GLY A 138 33.24 -3.79 4.31
CA GLY A 138 33.09 -5.17 4.79
C GLY A 138 31.81 -5.88 4.39
N ARG A 139 31.00 -5.36 3.45
CA ARG A 139 29.78 -5.97 2.94
C ARG A 139 29.99 -6.67 1.61
N ALA A 140 29.24 -7.74 1.35
CA ALA A 140 29.18 -8.34 0.04
C ALA A 140 28.41 -7.40 -0.94
N TYR A 141 28.79 -7.39 -2.20
CA TYR A 141 28.17 -6.53 -3.21
C TYR A 141 28.19 -7.18 -4.60
N LEU A 142 27.29 -6.71 -5.47
CA LEU A 142 27.28 -7.05 -6.88
C LEU A 142 27.97 -5.92 -7.67
N ALA A 143 28.88 -6.30 -8.55
CA ALA A 143 29.67 -5.36 -9.31
C ALA A 143 29.69 -5.69 -10.80
N GLU A 144 29.82 -4.64 -11.61
CA GLU A 144 30.10 -4.70 -13.03
C GLU A 144 31.64 -4.75 -13.25
N PRO A 145 32.15 -5.64 -14.11
CA PRO A 145 33.55 -5.65 -14.47
C PRO A 145 33.92 -4.39 -15.27
N ARG A 146 34.97 -3.70 -14.87
CA ARG A 146 35.59 -2.60 -15.64
C ARG A 146 36.89 -3.09 -16.24
N GLY A 147 36.90 -3.48 -17.52
CA GLY A 147 38.06 -3.80 -18.30
C GLY A 147 39.27 -4.42 -17.58
N LYS A 148 40.34 -4.75 -18.29
CA LYS A 148 41.50 -5.50 -17.73
C LYS A 148 42.26 -4.78 -16.60
N ARG A 149 42.14 -3.46 -16.44
CA ARG A 149 42.88 -2.65 -15.45
C ARG A 149 42.00 -1.80 -14.53
N GLY A 150 40.66 -1.83 -14.67
CA GLY A 150 39.74 -1.01 -13.88
C GLY A 150 39.25 -1.70 -12.62
N LYS A 151 39.10 -0.96 -11.51
CA LYS A 151 38.43 -1.47 -10.32
C LYS A 151 36.99 -1.74 -10.67
N PRO A 152 36.38 -2.88 -10.20
CA PRO A 152 34.97 -3.18 -10.41
C PRO A 152 34.07 -2.05 -9.90
N LYS A 153 33.03 -1.72 -10.64
CA LYS A 153 32.03 -0.75 -10.21
C LYS A 153 30.95 -1.48 -9.41
N ALA A 154 30.85 -1.17 -8.12
CA ALA A 154 29.77 -1.71 -7.27
C ALA A 154 28.43 -1.06 -7.65
N LEU A 155 27.43 -1.88 -7.94
CA LEU A 155 26.09 -1.44 -8.32
C LEU A 155 25.07 -1.71 -7.20
N TYR A 156 25.16 -2.86 -6.55
CA TYR A 156 24.25 -3.26 -5.46
C TYR A 156 25.04 -3.71 -4.25
N VAL A 157 24.62 -3.29 -3.07
CA VAL A 157 25.10 -3.87 -1.80
C VAL A 157 24.17 -4.99 -1.36
N LEU A 158 24.74 -6.08 -0.85
CA LEU A 158 23.99 -7.22 -0.34
C LEU A 158 23.85 -7.13 1.17
N VAL A 159 22.61 -7.08 1.64
CA VAL A 159 22.28 -7.04 3.07
C VAL A 159 21.28 -8.13 3.42
N LYS A 160 21.34 -8.68 4.63
CA LYS A 160 20.35 -9.65 5.10
C LYS A 160 19.01 -8.98 5.40
N GLU A 161 19.09 -7.74 5.90
CA GLU A 161 17.95 -6.92 6.23
C GLU A 161 18.29 -5.44 6.05
N THR A 162 17.28 -4.61 5.81
CA THR A 162 17.45 -3.14 5.83
C THR A 162 17.50 -2.64 7.27
N LYS A 163 17.89 -1.37 7.45
CA LYS A 163 17.61 -0.68 8.71
C LYS A 163 16.09 -0.62 8.93
N PRO A 164 15.62 -0.75 10.19
CA PRO A 164 14.21 -0.58 10.50
C PRO A 164 13.68 0.76 9.96
N GLN A 165 12.58 0.70 9.26
CA GLN A 165 11.87 1.89 8.81
C GLN A 165 10.83 2.30 9.84
N ARG A 166 10.57 3.59 9.96
CA ARG A 166 9.48 4.08 10.81
C ARG A 166 8.15 3.71 10.19
N PRO A 167 7.15 3.26 10.99
CA PRO A 167 5.79 3.06 10.52
C PRO A 167 5.23 4.32 9.86
N ARG A 168 4.51 4.13 8.77
CA ARG A 168 3.74 5.17 8.09
C ARG A 168 2.33 4.63 7.89
N PRO A 169 1.44 4.76 8.88
CA PRO A 169 0.10 4.18 8.86
C PRO A 169 -0.78 4.91 7.84
N TRP A 170 -0.62 4.56 6.59
CA TRP A 170 -1.35 5.15 5.46
C TRP A 170 -2.75 4.57 5.29
N TRP A 171 -2.96 3.31 5.68
CA TRP A 171 -4.28 2.72 5.66
C TRP A 171 -5.09 3.29 6.82
N PRO A 172 -6.34 3.76 6.58
CA PRO A 172 -7.17 4.28 7.65
C PRO A 172 -7.40 3.23 8.73
N SER A 173 -7.43 3.66 9.99
CA SER A 173 -7.80 2.81 11.11
C SER A 173 -9.29 2.45 11.06
N ASP A 174 -9.68 1.38 11.76
CA ASP A 174 -11.08 0.99 11.89
C ASP A 174 -11.92 2.15 12.45
N GLN A 175 -11.38 2.88 13.42
CA GLN A 175 -12.03 4.04 14.01
C GLN A 175 -12.28 5.17 12.98
N GLU A 176 -11.30 5.48 12.13
CA GLU A 176 -11.46 6.48 11.06
C GLU A 176 -12.54 6.07 10.04
N PHE A 177 -12.64 4.79 9.73
CA PHE A 177 -13.69 4.28 8.84
C PHE A 177 -15.07 4.31 9.51
N ILE A 178 -15.16 3.98 10.81
CA ILE A 178 -16.41 4.06 11.58
C ILE A 178 -16.91 5.51 11.62
N GLU A 179 -16.07 6.45 12.04
CA GLU A 179 -16.41 7.88 12.11
C GLU A 179 -16.86 8.44 10.75
N LEU A 180 -16.18 8.02 9.67
CA LEU A 180 -16.57 8.42 8.33
C LEU A 180 -17.93 7.84 7.96
N THR A 181 -18.16 6.56 8.27
CA THR A 181 -19.43 5.87 7.98
C THR A 181 -20.60 6.52 8.73
N GLU A 182 -20.42 6.82 10.01
CA GLU A 182 -21.42 7.50 10.83
C GLU A 182 -21.77 8.90 10.29
N ARG A 183 -20.76 9.65 9.89
CA ARG A 183 -20.94 10.98 9.28
C ARG A 183 -21.70 10.91 7.97
N GLU A 184 -21.31 10.01 7.07
CA GLU A 184 -21.96 9.86 5.76
C GLU A 184 -23.41 9.36 5.93
N LEU A 185 -23.65 8.45 6.87
CA LEU A 185 -24.98 7.95 7.19
C LEU A 185 -25.87 9.07 7.76
N ALA A 186 -25.36 9.83 8.71
CA ALA A 186 -26.10 10.95 9.31
C ALA A 186 -26.48 12.01 8.24
N TRP A 187 -25.52 12.35 7.36
CA TRP A 187 -25.78 13.27 6.26
C TRP A 187 -26.84 12.72 5.29
N TRP A 188 -26.73 11.45 4.91
CA TRP A 188 -27.67 10.80 4.01
C TRP A 188 -29.08 10.72 4.60
N LEU A 189 -29.20 10.34 5.88
CA LEU A 189 -30.48 10.31 6.60
C LEU A 189 -31.15 11.69 6.61
N LYS A 190 -30.39 12.73 6.95
CA LYS A 190 -30.89 14.11 6.95
C LYS A 190 -31.42 14.56 5.59
N LYS A 191 -30.79 14.08 4.51
CA LYS A 191 -31.19 14.41 3.13
C LYS A 191 -32.39 13.59 2.65
N THR A 192 -32.49 12.34 3.09
CA THR A 192 -33.49 11.37 2.58
C THR A 192 -34.77 11.40 3.38
N LEU A 193 -34.68 11.71 4.68
CA LEU A 193 -35.84 11.93 5.55
C LEU A 193 -36.09 13.44 5.63
N PRO A 194 -36.91 14.03 4.75
CA PRO A 194 -37.33 15.42 4.91
C PRO A 194 -38.07 15.56 6.22
N GLU A 195 -37.82 16.68 6.92
CA GLU A 195 -38.38 17.04 8.24
C GLU A 195 -39.87 16.71 8.32
N ARG A 196 -40.16 15.54 8.83
CA ARG A 196 -41.47 15.12 9.33
C ARG A 196 -41.29 14.58 10.76
N ILE A 197 -40.70 15.39 11.59
CA ILE A 197 -40.82 15.29 13.04
C ILE A 197 -40.93 16.72 13.58
#